data_9b96904ba71b846890c271081bf8a806
#
_entry.id   9b96904ba71b846890c271081bf8a806
#
_cell.length_a   1.000
_cell.length_b   1.000
_cell.length_c   1.000
_cell.angle_alpha   90.00
_cell.angle_beta   90.00
_cell.angle_gamma   90.00
#
_symmetry.space_group_name_H-M   'P 1'
#
loop_
_entity.id
_entity.type
_entity.pdbx_description
1 polymer ?
#
loop_
_entity_poly.entity_id
_entity_poly.type
_entity_poly.pdbx_seq_one_letter_code
_entity_poly.pdbx_strand_id
1 'polypeptide(L)'
;QQSEYFFDYSLLFIVLFLLGFGLIMIYSASSYEAYDTYGDAAFYMKKQLVANIIGLVGMIIIANIPYHFWERFAMLGYVVSMILIFLVKTPLGISSHGATRWIGIPHTGFNLQPAEVAKLCMILFLASLVCKMGKSVRTMKGFFIMMGAPLPIAACVYLITDNLSSAIIIMGIAVLMVFVASPDYKKFVIMGLSVVAAAALLVFVVVQLGDKIGGKFRLARIQAWLNPESQAQDKGFQTLQALYAIGSGGIWGKGLGQSMQKLSFLPEAQNDMIFSIICEELGLFGAVAIILMFIMLLWRMMVIANNAPDLFGAMLVVGVMGHIAIQAILNIAVVTNSIPNTGISLPFISYGGSSALFLLAEIGLVLSVARRIQLKEL
;
A
#
# COMPACT_ATOMS: atom_id res chain seq x y z
N GLN A 1 38.93 -6.63 15.75
CA GLN A 1 37.51 -6.86 16.15
C GLN A 1 36.64 -6.78 14.92
N GLN A 2 36.16 -7.92 14.43
CA GLN A 2 35.12 -7.95 13.40
C GLN A 2 33.85 -7.49 14.11
N SER A 3 33.33 -6.28 13.77
CA SER A 3 32.00 -5.88 14.16
C SER A 3 31.03 -6.83 13.50
N GLU A 4 30.39 -7.69 14.26
CA GLU A 4 29.31 -8.53 13.77
C GLU A 4 28.14 -7.62 13.41
N TYR A 5 27.84 -7.53 12.12
CA TYR A 5 26.69 -6.78 11.61
C TYR A 5 25.42 -7.60 11.83
N PHE A 6 24.40 -6.95 12.37
CA PHE A 6 23.09 -7.57 12.55
C PHE A 6 22.40 -7.74 11.20
N PHE A 7 21.94 -8.94 10.89
CA PHE A 7 21.06 -9.19 9.76
C PHE A 7 19.71 -9.74 10.26
N ASP A 8 18.61 -9.08 9.90
CA ASP A 8 17.29 -9.48 10.39
C ASP A 8 16.68 -10.59 9.53
N TYR A 9 17.05 -11.84 9.83
CA TYR A 9 16.50 -13.03 9.19
C TYR A 9 15.00 -13.18 9.45
N SER A 10 14.49 -12.71 10.60
CA SER A 10 13.08 -12.78 10.93
C SER A 10 12.25 -11.91 9.98
N LEU A 11 12.70 -10.68 9.71
CA LEU A 11 12.06 -9.79 8.74
C LEU A 11 12.04 -10.44 7.35
N LEU A 12 13.19 -10.96 6.91
CA LEU A 12 13.30 -11.63 5.61
C LEU A 12 12.35 -12.83 5.51
N PHE A 13 12.30 -13.68 6.55
CA PHE A 13 11.42 -14.84 6.58
C PHE A 13 9.94 -14.45 6.46
N ILE A 14 9.49 -13.43 7.21
CA ILE A 14 8.10 -12.96 7.15
C ILE A 14 7.76 -12.47 5.75
N VAL A 15 8.64 -11.68 5.11
CA VAL A 15 8.43 -11.17 3.75
C VAL A 15 8.35 -12.33 2.74
N LEU A 16 9.28 -13.30 2.81
CA LEU A 16 9.26 -14.47 1.92
C LEU A 16 8.01 -15.31 2.11
N PHE A 17 7.56 -15.49 3.36
CA PHE A 17 6.31 -16.19 3.66
C PHE A 17 5.11 -15.46 3.03
N LEU A 18 4.99 -14.14 3.21
CA LEU A 18 3.89 -13.37 2.63
C LEU A 18 3.88 -13.42 1.09
N LEU A 19 5.06 -13.34 0.46
CA LEU A 19 5.18 -13.48 -1.00
C LEU A 19 4.78 -14.87 -1.49
N GLY A 20 5.24 -15.93 -0.82
CA GLY A 20 4.90 -17.31 -1.17
C GLY A 20 3.40 -17.61 -0.97
N PHE A 21 2.86 -17.16 0.17
CA PHE A 21 1.43 -17.25 0.43
C PHE A 21 0.62 -16.46 -0.60
N GLY A 22 1.07 -15.24 -0.94
CA GLY A 22 0.46 -14.41 -1.97
C GLY A 22 0.39 -15.10 -3.33
N LEU A 23 1.46 -15.79 -3.77
CA LEU A 23 1.48 -16.54 -5.03
C LEU A 23 0.43 -17.65 -5.04
N ILE A 24 0.30 -18.38 -3.93
CA ILE A 24 -0.71 -19.46 -3.78
C ILE A 24 -2.12 -18.84 -3.88
N MET A 25 -2.36 -17.73 -3.18
CA MET A 25 -3.67 -17.08 -3.17
C MET A 25 -4.00 -16.41 -4.50
N ILE A 26 -3.02 -15.81 -5.19
CA ILE A 26 -3.19 -15.28 -6.55
C ILE A 26 -3.60 -16.41 -7.50
N TYR A 27 -2.91 -17.56 -7.47
CA TYR A 27 -3.29 -18.71 -8.29
C TYR A 27 -4.71 -19.17 -7.96
N SER A 28 -5.04 -19.32 -6.68
CA SER A 28 -6.38 -19.72 -6.28
C SER A 28 -7.44 -18.73 -6.75
N ALA A 29 -7.25 -17.44 -6.52
CA ALA A 29 -8.24 -16.39 -6.83
C ALA A 29 -8.42 -16.16 -8.33
N SER A 30 -7.38 -16.36 -9.15
CA SER A 30 -7.38 -15.96 -10.57
C SER A 30 -7.42 -17.13 -11.55
N SER A 31 -7.30 -18.37 -11.11
CA SER A 31 -7.13 -19.53 -12.00
C SER A 31 -8.26 -19.71 -13.01
N TYR A 32 -9.50 -19.47 -12.61
CA TYR A 32 -10.67 -19.57 -13.49
C TYR A 32 -10.67 -18.47 -14.55
N GLU A 33 -10.55 -17.20 -14.14
CA GLU A 33 -10.50 -16.04 -15.05
C GLU A 33 -9.31 -16.13 -16.00
N ALA A 34 -8.13 -16.53 -15.49
CA ALA A 34 -6.92 -16.69 -16.29
C ALA A 34 -7.06 -17.77 -17.35
N TYR A 35 -7.69 -18.89 -17.02
CA TYR A 35 -7.94 -19.97 -17.99
C TYR A 35 -8.94 -19.56 -19.05
N ASP A 36 -10.02 -18.89 -18.67
CA ASP A 36 -11.05 -18.42 -19.60
C ASP A 36 -10.51 -17.36 -20.57
N THR A 37 -9.68 -16.42 -20.09
CA THR A 37 -9.18 -15.29 -20.87
C THR A 37 -7.92 -15.63 -21.69
N TYR A 38 -6.99 -16.40 -21.10
CA TYR A 38 -5.64 -16.63 -21.67
C TYR A 38 -5.35 -18.09 -21.98
N GLY A 39 -6.25 -19.03 -21.62
CA GLY A 39 -6.01 -20.47 -21.77
C GLY A 39 -4.97 -21.05 -20.80
N ASP A 40 -4.47 -20.27 -19.85
CA ASP A 40 -3.48 -20.69 -18.85
C ASP A 40 -3.91 -20.26 -17.45
N ALA A 41 -4.34 -21.21 -16.63
CA ALA A 41 -4.78 -20.97 -15.26
C ALA A 41 -3.70 -20.32 -14.36
N ALA A 42 -2.43 -20.47 -14.68
CA ALA A 42 -1.30 -19.94 -13.91
C ALA A 42 -0.77 -18.60 -14.43
N PHE A 43 -1.45 -17.97 -15.40
CA PHE A 43 -0.97 -16.77 -16.08
C PHE A 43 -0.60 -15.63 -15.10
N TYR A 44 -1.52 -15.25 -14.20
CA TYR A 44 -1.27 -14.19 -13.21
C TYR A 44 -0.20 -14.58 -12.21
N MET A 45 -0.22 -15.83 -11.72
CA MET A 45 0.79 -16.35 -10.80
C MET A 45 2.19 -16.32 -11.43
N LYS A 46 2.36 -16.74 -12.68
CA LYS A 46 3.66 -16.68 -13.39
C LYS A 46 4.17 -15.27 -13.53
N LYS A 47 3.32 -14.32 -13.92
CA LYS A 47 3.70 -12.90 -13.99
C LYS A 47 4.12 -12.35 -12.64
N GLN A 48 3.37 -12.65 -11.57
CA GLN A 48 3.71 -12.21 -10.23
C GLN A 48 5.01 -12.86 -9.73
N LEU A 49 5.23 -14.13 -10.02
CA LEU A 49 6.47 -14.83 -9.66
C LEU A 49 7.69 -14.15 -10.28
N VAL A 50 7.62 -13.79 -11.56
CA VAL A 50 8.71 -13.05 -12.24
C VAL A 50 8.95 -11.70 -11.56
N ALA A 51 7.88 -10.94 -11.27
CA ALA A 51 7.99 -9.67 -10.56
C ALA A 51 8.61 -9.85 -9.16
N ASN A 52 8.18 -10.87 -8.41
CA ASN A 52 8.73 -11.17 -7.09
C ASN A 52 10.22 -11.54 -7.16
N ILE A 53 10.64 -12.34 -8.12
CA ILE A 53 12.07 -12.70 -8.31
C ILE A 53 12.90 -11.44 -8.60
N ILE A 54 12.46 -10.61 -9.55
CA ILE A 54 13.14 -9.35 -9.87
C ILE A 54 13.19 -8.44 -8.65
N GLY A 55 12.08 -8.32 -7.92
CA GLY A 55 11.98 -7.54 -6.70
C GLY A 55 12.90 -8.05 -5.58
N LEU A 56 13.00 -9.36 -5.38
CA LEU A 56 13.91 -9.97 -4.40
C LEU A 56 15.37 -9.73 -4.75
N VAL A 57 15.74 -9.83 -6.03
CA VAL A 57 17.10 -9.48 -6.48
C VAL A 57 17.36 -8.00 -6.21
N GLY A 58 16.43 -7.11 -6.55
CA GLY A 58 16.51 -5.68 -6.26
C GLY A 58 16.62 -5.39 -4.75
N MET A 59 15.82 -6.08 -3.93
CA MET A 59 15.87 -5.98 -2.47
C MET A 59 17.27 -6.33 -1.93
N ILE A 60 17.87 -7.43 -2.40
CA ILE A 60 19.22 -7.85 -1.99
C ILE A 60 20.26 -6.82 -2.41
N ILE A 61 20.18 -6.30 -3.64
CA ILE A 61 21.09 -5.26 -4.13
C ILE A 61 20.99 -4.01 -3.24
N ILE A 62 19.77 -3.51 -3.00
CA ILE A 62 19.53 -2.33 -2.17
C ILE A 62 20.00 -2.55 -0.73
N ALA A 63 19.77 -3.73 -0.15
CA ALA A 63 20.22 -4.08 1.20
C ALA A 63 21.76 -4.05 1.36
N ASN A 64 22.50 -4.27 0.29
CA ASN A 64 23.96 -4.19 0.28
C ASN A 64 24.50 -2.76 0.10
N ILE A 65 23.70 -1.85 -0.47
CA ILE A 65 24.08 -0.44 -0.64
C ILE A 65 23.82 0.32 0.67
N PRO A 66 24.74 1.20 1.13
CA PRO A 66 24.50 2.06 2.27
C PRO A 66 23.24 2.92 2.08
N TYR A 67 22.31 2.89 3.06
CA TYR A 67 21.07 3.66 2.94
C TYR A 67 21.32 5.18 2.82
N HIS A 68 22.42 5.71 3.36
CA HIS A 68 22.85 7.11 3.15
C HIS A 68 23.16 7.46 1.68
N PHE A 69 23.48 6.46 0.85
CA PHE A 69 23.62 6.69 -0.59
C PHE A 69 22.33 7.23 -1.19
N TRP A 70 21.18 6.70 -0.75
CA TRP A 70 19.86 7.09 -1.24
C TRP A 70 19.42 8.46 -0.75
N GLU A 71 19.93 8.93 0.40
CA GLU A 71 19.66 10.25 0.92
C GLU A 71 20.02 11.36 -0.06
N ARG A 72 21.12 11.18 -0.78
CA ARG A 72 21.60 12.14 -1.80
C ARG A 72 20.60 12.33 -2.93
N PHE A 73 19.83 11.30 -3.22
CA PHE A 73 18.83 11.30 -4.30
C PHE A 73 17.43 11.65 -3.83
N ALA A 74 17.22 11.97 -2.56
CA ALA A 74 15.89 12.23 -2.01
C ALA A 74 15.15 13.36 -2.75
N MET A 75 15.83 14.49 -3.00
CA MET A 75 15.24 15.62 -3.76
C MET A 75 15.05 15.26 -5.25
N LEU A 76 16.01 14.58 -5.84
CA LEU A 76 15.90 14.11 -7.23
C LEU A 76 14.70 13.15 -7.37
N GLY A 77 14.53 12.21 -6.43
CA GLY A 77 13.40 11.29 -6.39
C GLY A 77 12.05 12.02 -6.30
N TYR A 78 11.97 13.09 -5.50
CA TYR A 78 10.78 13.93 -5.43
C TYR A 78 10.43 14.54 -6.79
N VAL A 79 11.40 15.14 -7.48
CA VAL A 79 11.20 15.74 -8.80
C VAL A 79 10.87 14.68 -9.85
N VAL A 80 11.58 13.54 -9.86
CA VAL A 80 11.32 12.42 -10.79
C VAL A 80 9.90 11.88 -10.59
N SER A 81 9.44 11.75 -9.35
CA SER A 81 8.07 11.32 -9.07
C SER A 81 7.03 12.26 -9.70
N MET A 82 7.24 13.56 -9.59
CA MET A 82 6.37 14.56 -10.22
C MET A 82 6.36 14.41 -11.74
N ILE A 83 7.53 14.27 -12.37
CA ILE A 83 7.65 14.08 -13.81
C ILE A 83 6.92 12.80 -14.26
N LEU A 84 7.11 11.69 -13.55
CA LEU A 84 6.44 10.41 -13.87
C LEU A 84 4.92 10.53 -13.78
N ILE A 85 4.39 11.25 -12.78
CA ILE A 85 2.95 11.46 -12.66
C ILE A 85 2.40 12.24 -13.87
N PHE A 86 3.11 13.27 -14.33
CA PHE A 86 2.71 14.02 -15.53
C PHE A 86 2.83 13.19 -16.82
N LEU A 87 3.81 12.28 -16.92
CA LEU A 87 3.98 11.40 -18.07
C LEU A 87 2.78 10.47 -18.32
N VAL A 88 1.96 10.21 -17.31
CA VAL A 88 0.72 9.42 -17.47
C VAL A 88 -0.26 10.08 -18.47
N LYS A 89 -0.23 11.39 -18.62
CA LYS A 89 -1.08 12.13 -19.60
C LYS A 89 -0.52 12.14 -21.02
N THR A 90 0.65 11.54 -21.25
CA THR A 90 1.25 11.40 -22.56
C THR A 90 0.78 10.09 -23.25
N PRO A 91 1.12 9.84 -24.53
CA PRO A 91 0.78 8.59 -25.20
C PRO A 91 1.34 7.32 -24.55
N LEU A 92 2.25 7.43 -23.57
CA LEU A 92 2.77 6.31 -22.79
C LEU A 92 1.80 5.87 -21.69
N GLY A 93 0.79 6.67 -21.39
CA GLY A 93 -0.21 6.36 -20.38
C GLY A 93 -1.15 5.24 -20.81
N ILE A 94 -1.35 4.25 -19.91
CA ILE A 94 -2.29 3.15 -20.12
C ILE A 94 -3.52 3.39 -19.23
N SER A 95 -4.68 3.37 -19.88
CA SER A 95 -5.97 3.47 -19.20
C SER A 95 -6.48 2.08 -18.83
N SER A 96 -6.90 1.93 -17.57
CA SER A 96 -7.59 0.75 -17.09
C SER A 96 -8.79 1.19 -16.23
N HIS A 97 -9.95 0.58 -16.45
CA HIS A 97 -11.19 0.89 -15.71
C HIS A 97 -11.55 2.38 -15.66
N GLY A 98 -11.33 3.09 -16.78
CA GLY A 98 -11.70 4.50 -16.92
C GLY A 98 -10.74 5.51 -16.27
N ALA A 99 -9.61 5.07 -15.75
CA ALA A 99 -8.56 5.95 -15.21
C ALA A 99 -7.19 5.60 -15.79
N THR A 100 -6.41 6.63 -16.15
CA THR A 100 -5.05 6.44 -16.65
C THR A 100 -4.09 6.54 -15.48
N ARG A 101 -3.55 5.39 -15.02
CA ARG A 101 -2.73 5.27 -13.80
C ARG A 101 -1.37 4.66 -14.03
N TRP A 102 -1.15 4.08 -15.21
CA TRP A 102 0.02 3.28 -15.53
C TRP A 102 0.78 3.89 -16.68
N ILE A 103 2.09 3.72 -16.68
CA ILE A 103 2.97 4.01 -17.82
C ILE A 103 3.40 2.67 -18.40
N GLY A 104 3.10 2.45 -19.68
CA GLY A 104 3.58 1.27 -20.40
C GLY A 104 5.02 1.47 -20.86
N ILE A 105 5.88 0.51 -20.56
CA ILE A 105 7.23 0.47 -21.12
C ILE A 105 7.14 -0.28 -22.46
N PRO A 106 7.37 0.40 -23.60
CA PRO A 106 7.26 -0.23 -24.91
C PRO A 106 8.11 -1.50 -25.01
N HIS A 107 7.58 -2.54 -25.66
CA HIS A 107 8.25 -3.82 -25.93
C HIS A 107 8.57 -4.72 -24.73
N THR A 108 8.25 -4.31 -23.50
CA THR A 108 8.57 -5.12 -22.29
C THR A 108 7.36 -5.81 -21.69
N GLY A 109 6.14 -5.36 -22.01
CA GLY A 109 4.91 -5.80 -21.35
C GLY A 109 4.84 -5.46 -19.86
N PHE A 110 5.76 -4.60 -19.38
CA PHE A 110 5.84 -4.15 -18.01
C PHE A 110 5.17 -2.78 -17.85
N ASN A 111 4.29 -2.66 -16.87
CA ASN A 111 3.57 -1.43 -16.55
C ASN A 111 4.08 -0.86 -15.24
N LEU A 112 4.52 0.39 -15.27
CA LEU A 112 4.96 1.13 -14.09
C LEU A 112 3.81 2.01 -13.58
N GLN A 113 3.52 1.94 -12.29
CA GLN A 113 2.60 2.86 -11.63
C GLN A 113 3.37 3.99 -10.96
N PRO A 114 3.30 5.24 -11.44
CA PRO A 114 4.05 6.37 -10.87
C PRO A 114 3.77 6.63 -9.40
N ALA A 115 2.57 6.31 -8.92
CA ALA A 115 2.21 6.46 -7.51
C ALA A 115 3.06 5.56 -6.58
N GLU A 116 3.49 4.37 -7.05
CA GLU A 116 4.38 3.50 -6.26
C GLU A 116 5.77 4.12 -6.10
N VAL A 117 6.31 4.68 -7.20
CA VAL A 117 7.56 5.46 -7.16
C VAL A 117 7.43 6.64 -6.21
N ALA A 118 6.31 7.37 -6.30
CA ALA A 118 6.07 8.56 -5.47
C ALA A 118 6.04 8.23 -3.97
N LYS A 119 5.46 7.10 -3.57
CA LYS A 119 5.43 6.66 -2.16
C LYS A 119 6.85 6.42 -1.63
N LEU A 120 7.66 5.64 -2.35
CA LEU A 120 9.06 5.38 -1.98
C LEU A 120 9.89 6.67 -1.92
N CYS A 121 9.82 7.50 -2.96
CA CYS A 121 10.57 8.75 -3.02
C CYS A 121 10.14 9.74 -1.93
N MET A 122 8.86 9.74 -1.56
CA MET A 122 8.34 10.57 -0.47
C MET A 122 8.90 10.13 0.89
N ILE A 123 9.01 8.83 1.14
CA ILE A 123 9.64 8.31 2.36
C ILE A 123 11.09 8.80 2.47
N LEU A 124 11.87 8.66 1.41
CA LEU A 124 13.26 9.14 1.35
C LEU A 124 13.34 10.66 1.55
N PHE A 125 12.48 11.41 0.88
CA PHE A 125 12.45 12.86 0.96
C PHE A 125 12.09 13.37 2.36
N LEU A 126 11.04 12.82 2.97
CA LEU A 126 10.62 13.22 4.31
C LEU A 126 11.65 12.83 5.38
N ALA A 127 12.27 11.64 5.27
CA ALA A 127 13.35 11.24 6.17
C ALA A 127 14.54 12.22 6.10
N SER A 128 14.98 12.60 4.90
CA SER A 128 16.02 13.60 4.69
C SER A 128 15.59 14.98 5.21
N LEU A 129 14.34 15.38 5.00
CA LEU A 129 13.82 16.66 5.45
C LEU A 129 13.79 16.77 6.98
N VAL A 130 13.37 15.70 7.68
CA VAL A 130 13.42 15.63 9.16
C VAL A 130 14.84 15.84 9.66
N CYS A 131 15.83 15.18 9.04
CA CYS A 131 17.24 15.34 9.43
C CYS A 131 17.75 16.76 9.22
N LYS A 132 17.41 17.38 8.08
CA LYS A 132 17.82 18.76 7.76
C LYS A 132 17.16 19.79 8.67
N MET A 133 15.92 19.60 9.06
CA MET A 133 15.18 20.50 9.92
C MET A 133 15.56 20.36 11.40
N GLY A 134 15.99 19.17 11.82
CA GLY A 134 16.41 18.91 13.20
C GLY A 134 15.32 19.33 14.21
N LYS A 135 15.70 20.13 15.20
CA LYS A 135 14.77 20.60 16.27
C LYS A 135 13.60 21.45 15.74
N SER A 136 13.72 22.04 14.57
CA SER A 136 12.67 22.87 13.96
C SER A 136 11.41 22.07 13.59
N VAL A 137 11.50 20.76 13.43
CA VAL A 137 10.34 19.87 13.17
C VAL A 137 9.29 20.00 14.29
N ARG A 138 9.71 20.27 15.52
CA ARG A 138 8.81 20.41 16.68
C ARG A 138 8.03 21.70 16.70
N THR A 139 8.44 22.71 15.94
CA THR A 139 7.75 24.00 15.85
C THR A 139 6.52 23.91 14.96
N MET A 140 5.54 24.83 15.12
CA MET A 140 4.39 24.93 14.22
C MET A 140 4.81 25.17 12.77
N LYS A 141 5.82 26.01 12.54
CA LYS A 141 6.36 26.25 11.20
C LYS A 141 6.93 24.96 10.60
N GLY A 142 7.69 24.20 11.37
CA GLY A 142 8.23 22.91 10.95
C GLY A 142 7.13 21.89 10.63
N PHE A 143 6.09 21.83 11.45
CA PHE A 143 4.92 20.99 11.19
C PHE A 143 4.27 21.31 9.83
N PHE A 144 4.02 22.61 9.55
CA PHE A 144 3.40 23.00 8.28
C PHE A 144 4.32 22.74 7.07
N ILE A 145 5.65 22.90 7.21
CA ILE A 145 6.60 22.56 6.14
C ILE A 145 6.55 21.05 5.84
N MET A 146 6.60 20.21 6.89
CA MET A 146 6.58 18.76 6.75
C MET A 146 5.25 18.24 6.17
N MET A 147 4.12 18.81 6.59
CA MET A 147 2.81 18.45 6.06
C MET A 147 2.54 19.05 4.67
N GLY A 148 3.18 20.19 4.37
CA GLY A 148 3.08 20.86 3.06
C GLY A 148 3.91 20.18 1.97
N ALA A 149 5.01 19.54 2.32
CA ALA A 149 5.91 18.90 1.36
C ALA A 149 5.26 17.77 0.53
N PRO A 150 4.44 16.87 1.10
CA PRO A 150 3.75 15.82 0.33
C PRO A 150 2.53 16.30 -0.45
N LEU A 151 1.95 17.47 -0.12
CA LEU A 151 0.72 17.98 -0.74
C LEU A 151 0.80 18.08 -2.27
N PRO A 152 1.87 18.64 -2.89
CA PRO A 152 1.95 18.74 -4.35
C PRO A 152 1.90 17.37 -5.03
N ILE A 153 2.65 16.38 -4.52
CA ILE A 153 2.65 15.02 -5.07
C ILE A 153 1.30 14.35 -4.86
N ALA A 154 0.74 14.42 -3.66
CA ALA A 154 -0.58 13.84 -3.36
C ALA A 154 -1.68 14.48 -4.23
N ALA A 155 -1.65 15.79 -4.40
CA ALA A 155 -2.58 16.50 -5.28
C ALA A 155 -2.42 16.07 -6.75
N CYS A 156 -1.19 15.96 -7.27
CA CYS A 156 -0.94 15.50 -8.63
C CYS A 156 -1.36 14.04 -8.82
N VAL A 157 -1.08 13.14 -7.88
CA VAL A 157 -1.56 11.74 -7.91
C VAL A 157 -3.08 11.71 -7.96
N TYR A 158 -3.75 12.51 -7.15
CA TYR A 158 -5.21 12.56 -7.13
C TYR A 158 -5.83 13.14 -8.39
N LEU A 159 -5.33 14.32 -8.85
CA LEU A 159 -5.94 15.08 -9.96
C LEU A 159 -5.56 14.53 -11.34
N ILE A 160 -4.34 14.00 -11.49
CA ILE A 160 -3.82 13.55 -12.78
C ILE A 160 -4.11 12.08 -13.02
N THR A 161 -3.93 11.22 -12.00
CA THR A 161 -4.08 9.77 -12.14
C THR A 161 -5.38 9.21 -11.58
N ASP A 162 -6.28 10.06 -11.07
CA ASP A 162 -7.52 9.67 -10.40
C ASP A 162 -7.33 8.61 -9.29
N ASN A 163 -6.18 8.67 -8.60
CA ASN A 163 -5.81 7.71 -7.58
C ASN A 163 -5.87 8.32 -6.17
N LEU A 164 -7.08 8.41 -5.63
CA LEU A 164 -7.31 8.93 -4.27
C LEU A 164 -6.60 8.08 -3.21
N SER A 165 -6.56 6.77 -3.40
CA SER A 165 -5.98 5.84 -2.44
C SER A 165 -4.50 6.09 -2.21
N SER A 166 -3.73 6.21 -3.30
CA SER A 166 -2.29 6.51 -3.21
C SER A 166 -2.03 7.90 -2.62
N ALA A 167 -2.90 8.89 -2.92
CA ALA A 167 -2.80 10.20 -2.31
C ALA A 167 -3.02 10.15 -0.79
N ILE A 168 -4.01 9.37 -0.32
CA ILE A 168 -4.26 9.14 1.12
C ILE A 168 -3.05 8.45 1.77
N ILE A 169 -2.47 7.43 1.12
CA ILE A 169 -1.30 6.73 1.64
C ILE A 169 -0.10 7.68 1.75
N ILE A 170 0.18 8.50 0.74
CA ILE A 170 1.28 9.48 0.75
C ILE A 170 1.11 10.46 1.92
N MET A 171 -0.09 11.00 2.10
CA MET A 171 -0.38 11.90 3.23
C MET A 171 -0.30 11.17 4.58
N GLY A 172 -0.78 9.93 4.65
CA GLY A 172 -0.71 9.11 5.86
C GLY A 172 0.72 8.79 6.29
N ILE A 173 1.61 8.48 5.33
CA ILE A 173 3.05 8.30 5.58
C ILE A 173 3.62 9.58 6.19
N ALA A 174 3.32 10.75 5.62
CA ALA A 174 3.79 12.03 6.12
C ALA A 174 3.31 12.30 7.55
N VAL A 175 2.02 12.07 7.82
CA VAL A 175 1.44 12.24 9.18
C VAL A 175 2.17 11.35 10.18
N LEU A 176 2.39 10.08 9.85
CA LEU A 176 3.07 9.14 10.74
C LEU A 176 4.53 9.55 10.99
N MET A 177 5.27 9.90 9.94
CA MET A 177 6.67 10.31 10.06
C MET A 177 6.81 11.59 10.88
N VAL A 178 5.92 12.57 10.67
CA VAL A 178 5.92 13.82 11.45
C VAL A 178 5.51 13.55 12.91
N PHE A 179 4.57 12.65 13.14
CA PHE A 179 4.18 12.25 14.50
C PHE A 179 5.35 11.65 15.28
N VAL A 180 6.12 10.78 14.66
CA VAL A 180 7.30 10.17 15.30
C VAL A 180 8.41 11.19 15.50
N ALA A 181 8.62 12.11 14.54
CA ALA A 181 9.64 13.14 14.62
C ALA A 181 9.30 14.27 15.63
N SER A 182 8.03 14.54 15.85
CA SER A 182 7.53 15.61 16.75
C SER A 182 6.37 15.08 17.61
N PRO A 183 6.64 14.51 18.79
CA PRO A 183 5.65 13.84 19.62
C PRO A 183 4.68 14.80 20.36
N ASP A 184 4.26 15.89 19.72
CA ASP A 184 3.23 16.79 20.21
C ASP A 184 1.84 16.27 19.78
N TYR A 185 1.31 15.32 20.53
CA TYR A 185 0.05 14.63 20.22
C TYR A 185 -1.15 15.56 20.04
N LYS A 186 -1.17 16.75 20.66
CA LYS A 186 -2.30 17.70 20.56
C LYS A 186 -2.59 18.13 19.13
N LYS A 187 -1.54 18.40 18.34
CA LYS A 187 -1.68 18.79 16.91
C LYS A 187 -2.33 17.67 16.11
N PHE A 188 -1.94 16.43 16.36
CA PHE A 188 -2.45 15.27 15.66
C PHE A 188 -3.88 14.91 16.06
N VAL A 189 -4.22 15.08 17.33
CA VAL A 189 -5.60 14.93 17.81
C VAL A 189 -6.52 15.94 17.14
N ILE A 190 -6.13 17.23 17.10
CA ILE A 190 -6.91 18.28 16.42
C ILE A 190 -7.04 17.98 14.93
N MET A 191 -5.95 17.57 14.27
CA MET A 191 -5.96 17.19 12.86
C MET A 191 -6.86 15.99 12.61
N GLY A 192 -6.76 14.94 13.43
CA GLY A 192 -7.61 13.75 13.35
C GLY A 192 -9.08 14.07 13.51
N LEU A 193 -9.44 14.86 14.53
CA LEU A 193 -10.82 15.33 14.75
C LEU A 193 -11.32 16.17 13.58
N SER A 194 -10.49 17.04 12.99
CA SER A 194 -10.89 17.84 11.83
C SER A 194 -11.13 16.99 10.58
N VAL A 195 -10.31 15.96 10.35
CA VAL A 195 -10.50 15.00 9.24
C VAL A 195 -11.77 14.18 9.43
N VAL A 196 -12.02 13.68 10.64
CA VAL A 196 -13.26 12.94 10.97
C VAL A 196 -14.49 13.84 10.80
N ALA A 197 -14.45 15.08 11.27
CA ALA A 197 -15.54 16.03 11.10
C ALA A 197 -15.80 16.36 9.62
N ALA A 198 -14.74 16.56 8.83
CA ALA A 198 -14.86 16.80 7.39
C ALA A 198 -15.44 15.58 6.65
N ALA A 199 -15.02 14.37 7.01
CA ALA A 199 -15.56 13.13 6.44
C ALA A 199 -17.05 12.94 6.80
N ALA A 200 -17.42 13.18 8.07
CA ALA A 200 -18.82 13.13 8.53
C ALA A 200 -19.70 14.15 7.80
N LEU A 201 -19.20 15.39 7.64
CA LEU A 201 -19.89 16.42 6.88
C LEU A 201 -20.08 16.01 5.41
N LEU A 202 -19.07 15.43 4.79
CA LEU A 202 -19.14 14.95 3.41
C LEU A 202 -20.20 13.85 3.27
N VAL A 203 -20.21 12.86 4.17
CA VAL A 203 -21.23 11.81 4.19
C VAL A 203 -22.61 12.41 4.38
N PHE A 204 -22.77 13.34 5.33
CA PHE A 204 -24.06 14.04 5.56
C PHE A 204 -24.55 14.77 4.31
N VAL A 205 -23.67 15.51 3.62
CA VAL A 205 -24.00 16.21 2.37
C VAL A 205 -24.42 15.22 1.28
N VAL A 206 -23.72 14.09 1.15
CA VAL A 206 -24.06 13.05 0.17
C VAL A 206 -25.42 12.42 0.46
N VAL A 207 -25.74 12.15 1.72
CA VAL A 207 -27.02 11.58 2.13
C VAL A 207 -28.18 12.57 1.87
N GLN A 208 -27.99 13.86 2.16
CA GLN A 208 -29.05 14.87 2.04
C GLN A 208 -29.25 15.41 0.61
N LEU A 209 -28.19 15.47 -0.19
CA LEU A 209 -28.19 16.15 -1.49
C LEU A 209 -27.80 15.21 -2.65
N GLY A 210 -27.55 13.94 -2.37
CA GLY A 210 -27.05 12.98 -3.37
C GLY A 210 -27.92 12.86 -4.61
N ASP A 211 -29.24 12.89 -4.43
CA ASP A 211 -30.21 12.83 -5.54
C ASP A 211 -30.23 14.11 -6.41
N LYS A 212 -29.81 15.25 -5.83
CA LYS A 212 -29.79 16.55 -6.52
C LYS A 212 -28.45 16.86 -7.20
N ILE A 213 -27.36 16.27 -6.71
CA ILE A 213 -25.98 16.54 -7.20
C ILE A 213 -25.63 15.71 -8.43
N GLY A 214 -26.51 14.82 -8.86
CA GLY A 214 -26.43 14.06 -10.12
C GLY A 214 -25.09 13.38 -10.37
N GLY A 215 -25.06 12.08 -10.21
CA GLY A 215 -24.24 11.13 -10.96
C GLY A 215 -22.73 11.31 -11.06
N LYS A 216 -22.03 12.09 -10.24
CA LYS A 216 -20.57 12.10 -10.27
C LYS A 216 -20.03 10.77 -9.71
N PHE A 217 -19.21 10.09 -10.49
CA PHE A 217 -18.61 8.77 -10.25
C PHE A 217 -18.17 8.52 -8.78
N ARG A 218 -17.70 9.54 -8.08
CA ARG A 218 -17.23 9.46 -6.69
C ARG A 218 -18.35 9.45 -5.66
N LEU A 219 -19.42 10.21 -5.89
CA LEU A 219 -20.61 10.22 -5.02
C LEU A 219 -21.34 8.87 -5.06
N ALA A 220 -21.41 8.26 -6.24
CA ALA A 220 -21.98 6.93 -6.40
C ALA A 220 -21.21 5.84 -5.63
N ARG A 221 -19.89 5.98 -5.40
CA ARG A 221 -19.15 5.06 -4.53
C ARG A 221 -19.51 5.20 -3.06
N ILE A 222 -19.79 6.41 -2.59
CA ILE A 222 -20.23 6.64 -1.21
C ILE A 222 -21.64 6.10 -1.01
N GLN A 223 -22.53 6.29 -1.97
CA GLN A 223 -23.89 5.72 -1.93
C GLN A 223 -23.86 4.20 -1.96
N ALA A 224 -23.02 3.59 -2.82
CA ALA A 224 -22.84 2.15 -2.88
C ALA A 224 -22.23 1.57 -1.59
N TRP A 225 -21.39 2.35 -0.90
CA TRP A 225 -20.83 1.97 0.40
C TRP A 225 -21.89 2.00 1.52
N LEU A 226 -22.72 3.07 1.56
CA LEU A 226 -23.76 3.22 2.58
C LEU A 226 -24.90 2.19 2.42
N ASN A 227 -25.24 1.85 1.17
CA ASN A 227 -26.31 0.90 0.87
C ASN A 227 -25.93 0.04 -0.36
N PRO A 228 -25.03 -0.96 -0.18
CA PRO A 228 -24.54 -1.78 -1.29
C PRO A 228 -25.66 -2.62 -1.94
N GLU A 229 -26.69 -3.01 -1.18
CA GLU A 229 -27.82 -3.79 -1.71
C GLU A 229 -28.65 -3.01 -2.73
N SER A 230 -28.85 -1.70 -2.53
CA SER A 230 -29.58 -0.85 -3.47
C SER A 230 -28.87 -0.66 -4.81
N GLN A 231 -27.56 -0.93 -4.87
CA GLN A 231 -26.72 -0.85 -6.06
C GLN A 231 -26.06 -2.19 -6.43
N ALA A 232 -26.75 -3.28 -6.14
CA ALA A 232 -26.25 -4.65 -6.32
C ALA A 232 -25.91 -5.03 -7.77
N GLN A 233 -26.39 -4.27 -8.77
CA GLN A 233 -26.08 -4.50 -10.19
C GLN A 233 -24.98 -3.59 -10.75
N ASP A 234 -24.46 -2.68 -9.91
CA ASP A 234 -23.49 -1.65 -10.31
C ASP A 234 -22.27 -1.62 -9.37
N LYS A 235 -22.00 -0.49 -8.76
CA LYS A 235 -20.81 -0.26 -7.91
C LYS A 235 -20.87 -0.96 -6.56
N GLY A 236 -22.06 -1.35 -6.09
CA GLY A 236 -22.27 -2.16 -4.90
C GLY A 236 -21.98 -3.65 -5.11
N PHE A 237 -21.98 -4.14 -6.36
CA PHE A 237 -21.81 -5.54 -6.69
C PHE A 237 -20.53 -6.14 -6.12
N GLN A 238 -19.38 -5.50 -6.40
CA GLN A 238 -18.07 -5.96 -5.91
C GLN A 238 -18.03 -6.05 -4.38
N THR A 239 -18.56 -5.03 -3.68
CA THR A 239 -18.61 -4.99 -2.22
C THR A 239 -19.48 -6.12 -1.66
N LEU A 240 -20.66 -6.36 -2.25
CA LEU A 240 -21.56 -7.44 -1.83
C LEU A 240 -20.93 -8.83 -2.01
N GLN A 241 -20.30 -9.06 -3.16
CA GLN A 241 -19.63 -10.33 -3.42
C GLN A 241 -18.46 -10.58 -2.46
N ALA A 242 -17.70 -9.51 -2.10
CA ALA A 242 -16.66 -9.58 -1.09
C ALA A 242 -17.22 -9.93 0.30
N LEU A 243 -18.34 -9.31 0.70
CA LEU A 243 -19.01 -9.62 1.97
C LEU A 243 -19.59 -11.03 2.00
N TYR A 244 -20.13 -11.52 0.88
CA TYR A 244 -20.59 -12.91 0.75
C TYR A 244 -19.43 -13.91 0.86
N ALA A 245 -18.28 -13.58 0.26
CA ALA A 245 -17.06 -14.38 0.41
C ALA A 245 -16.66 -14.50 1.89
N ILE A 246 -16.54 -13.37 2.59
CA ILE A 246 -16.17 -13.32 4.00
C ILE A 246 -17.18 -14.11 4.85
N GLY A 247 -18.47 -13.84 4.67
CA GLY A 247 -19.54 -14.48 5.47
C GLY A 247 -19.63 -15.98 5.22
N SER A 248 -19.39 -16.44 3.99
CA SER A 248 -19.49 -17.86 3.63
C SER A 248 -18.29 -18.70 4.09
N GLY A 249 -17.14 -18.07 4.42
CA GLY A 249 -15.95 -18.78 4.90
C GLY A 249 -16.07 -19.30 6.33
N GLY A 250 -16.88 -18.65 7.18
CA GLY A 250 -17.03 -19.05 8.57
C GLY A 250 -15.70 -19.03 9.34
N ILE A 251 -15.57 -19.91 10.34
CA ILE A 251 -14.35 -19.97 11.18
C ILE A 251 -13.22 -20.72 10.46
N TRP A 252 -13.49 -21.82 9.81
CA TRP A 252 -12.50 -22.74 9.24
C TRP A 252 -12.26 -22.58 7.74
N GLY A 253 -13.12 -21.83 7.05
CA GLY A 253 -13.07 -21.69 5.61
C GLY A 253 -13.68 -22.88 4.85
N LYS A 254 -13.82 -22.72 3.55
CA LYS A 254 -14.32 -23.77 2.64
C LYS A 254 -13.21 -24.72 2.18
N GLY A 255 -11.97 -24.40 2.45
CA GLY A 255 -10.79 -25.08 1.93
C GLY A 255 -10.11 -24.33 0.79
N LEU A 256 -8.79 -24.50 0.70
CA LEU A 256 -7.95 -23.85 -0.30
C LEU A 256 -8.39 -24.27 -1.71
N GLY A 257 -8.59 -23.31 -2.60
CA GLY A 257 -9.09 -23.56 -3.94
C GLY A 257 -10.60 -23.77 -4.05
N GLN A 258 -11.37 -23.69 -2.97
CA GLN A 258 -12.81 -23.97 -2.93
C GLN A 258 -13.69 -22.72 -2.86
N SER A 259 -13.14 -21.52 -3.09
CA SER A 259 -13.94 -20.31 -3.17
C SER A 259 -14.92 -20.40 -4.35
N MET A 260 -16.17 -20.03 -4.11
CA MET A 260 -17.19 -19.90 -5.15
C MET A 260 -17.15 -18.51 -5.79
N GLN A 261 -16.78 -17.49 -5.01
CA GLN A 261 -16.79 -16.09 -5.47
C GLN A 261 -15.72 -15.82 -6.54
N LYS A 262 -14.62 -16.57 -6.58
CA LYS A 262 -13.59 -16.49 -7.61
C LYS A 262 -14.05 -16.96 -9.01
N LEU A 263 -15.17 -17.68 -9.11
CA LEU A 263 -15.73 -18.17 -10.37
C LEU A 263 -16.45 -17.05 -11.15
N SER A 264 -15.78 -15.89 -11.34
CA SER A 264 -16.28 -14.69 -12.02
C SER A 264 -17.41 -13.93 -11.31
N PHE A 265 -17.75 -14.28 -10.05
CA PHE A 265 -18.71 -13.52 -9.27
C PHE A 265 -18.09 -12.29 -8.62
N LEU A 266 -16.82 -12.35 -8.20
CA LEU A 266 -16.10 -11.25 -7.58
C LEU A 266 -15.10 -10.63 -8.57
N PRO A 267 -15.34 -9.40 -9.08
CA PRO A 267 -14.37 -8.70 -9.90
C PRO A 267 -13.07 -8.39 -9.11
N GLU A 268 -11.93 -8.43 -9.79
CA GLU A 268 -10.61 -8.09 -9.22
C GLU A 268 -10.25 -8.92 -7.98
N ALA A 269 -10.70 -10.19 -7.94
CA ALA A 269 -10.50 -11.09 -6.81
C ALA A 269 -9.02 -11.29 -6.44
N GLN A 270 -8.12 -11.28 -7.44
CA GLN A 270 -6.67 -11.41 -7.25
C GLN A 270 -5.97 -10.10 -6.88
N ASN A 271 -6.60 -8.97 -7.06
CA ASN A 271 -6.03 -7.63 -6.82
C ASN A 271 -6.45 -7.10 -5.44
N ASP A 272 -7.39 -6.18 -5.41
CA ASP A 272 -7.82 -5.45 -4.21
C ASP A 272 -8.77 -6.26 -3.30
N MET A 273 -9.40 -7.31 -3.82
CA MET A 273 -10.37 -8.15 -3.08
C MET A 273 -9.79 -9.50 -2.60
N ILE A 274 -8.48 -9.70 -2.72
CA ILE A 274 -7.85 -11.00 -2.38
C ILE A 274 -8.08 -11.42 -0.92
N PHE A 275 -8.18 -10.44 0.00
CA PHE A 275 -8.43 -10.72 1.41
C PHE A 275 -9.81 -11.39 1.64
N SER A 276 -10.83 -11.06 0.83
CA SER A 276 -12.13 -11.73 0.92
C SER A 276 -12.06 -13.20 0.47
N ILE A 277 -11.23 -13.51 -0.53
CA ILE A 277 -10.99 -14.89 -0.96
C ILE A 277 -10.22 -15.66 0.12
N ILE A 278 -9.25 -15.03 0.78
CA ILE A 278 -8.56 -15.62 1.94
C ILE A 278 -9.57 -15.98 3.04
N CYS A 279 -10.49 -15.05 3.35
CA CYS A 279 -11.55 -15.30 4.32
C CYS A 279 -12.49 -16.43 3.88
N GLU A 280 -12.84 -16.53 2.61
CA GLU A 280 -13.71 -17.59 2.10
C GLU A 280 -13.03 -18.97 2.15
N GLU A 281 -11.77 -19.05 1.72
CA GLU A 281 -11.04 -20.32 1.63
C GLU A 281 -10.48 -20.80 2.98
N LEU A 282 -9.92 -19.88 3.77
CA LEU A 282 -9.25 -20.19 5.04
C LEU A 282 -10.02 -19.75 6.29
N GLY A 283 -11.17 -19.12 6.12
CA GLY A 283 -12.03 -18.66 7.19
C GLY A 283 -11.43 -17.56 8.07
N LEU A 284 -12.04 -17.34 9.22
CA LEU A 284 -11.57 -16.38 10.22
C LEU A 284 -10.14 -16.72 10.68
N PHE A 285 -9.82 -18.01 10.79
CA PHE A 285 -8.47 -18.44 11.21
C PHE A 285 -7.39 -17.95 10.23
N GLY A 286 -7.62 -18.11 8.92
CA GLY A 286 -6.70 -17.61 7.90
C GLY A 286 -6.57 -16.08 7.91
N ALA A 287 -7.70 -15.36 8.04
CA ALA A 287 -7.72 -13.91 8.13
C ALA A 287 -6.90 -13.40 9.33
N VAL A 288 -7.11 -13.98 10.52
CA VAL A 288 -6.38 -13.63 11.74
C VAL A 288 -4.88 -13.96 11.59
N ALA A 289 -4.53 -15.10 11.01
CA ALA A 289 -3.14 -15.48 10.79
C ALA A 289 -2.40 -14.45 9.91
N ILE A 290 -3.02 -13.99 8.83
CA ILE A 290 -2.43 -12.96 7.97
C ILE A 290 -2.30 -11.62 8.69
N ILE A 291 -3.30 -11.19 9.45
CA ILE A 291 -3.21 -9.96 10.25
C ILE A 291 -2.05 -10.07 11.26
N LEU A 292 -1.90 -11.21 11.93
CA LEU A 292 -0.78 -11.44 12.86
C LEU A 292 0.57 -11.40 12.14
N MET A 293 0.67 -11.93 10.92
CA MET A 293 1.91 -11.83 10.13
C MET A 293 2.26 -10.37 9.81
N PHE A 294 1.29 -9.52 9.47
CA PHE A 294 1.52 -8.08 9.29
C PHE A 294 1.94 -7.42 10.61
N ILE A 295 1.29 -7.74 11.72
CA ILE A 295 1.68 -7.21 13.04
C ILE A 295 3.13 -7.61 13.38
N MET A 296 3.52 -8.85 13.14
CA MET A 296 4.90 -9.31 13.34
C MET A 296 5.89 -8.58 12.42
N LEU A 297 5.52 -8.34 11.16
CA LEU A 297 6.33 -7.57 10.21
C LEU A 297 6.58 -6.15 10.74
N LEU A 298 5.52 -5.46 11.15
CA LEU A 298 5.60 -4.10 11.69
C LEU A 298 6.38 -4.06 13.01
N TRP A 299 6.21 -5.06 13.86
CA TRP A 299 6.98 -5.20 15.10
C TRP A 299 8.48 -5.31 14.81
N ARG A 300 8.89 -6.16 13.86
CA ARG A 300 10.31 -6.29 13.47
C ARG A 300 10.86 -4.98 12.94
N MET A 301 10.11 -4.26 12.10
CA MET A 301 10.51 -2.95 11.61
C MET A 301 10.64 -1.92 12.74
N MET A 302 9.73 -1.93 13.73
CA MET A 302 9.84 -1.05 14.89
C MET A 302 11.11 -1.34 15.71
N VAL A 303 11.48 -2.61 15.88
CA VAL A 303 12.74 -2.98 16.55
C VAL A 303 13.94 -2.42 15.77
N ILE A 304 13.95 -2.53 14.43
CA ILE A 304 15.00 -1.96 13.60
C ILE A 304 15.05 -0.43 13.71
N ALA A 305 13.90 0.24 13.66
CA ALA A 305 13.83 1.70 13.77
C ALA A 305 14.38 2.21 15.11
N ASN A 306 14.04 1.53 16.21
CA ASN A 306 14.49 1.92 17.54
C ASN A 306 16.01 1.69 17.77
N ASN A 307 16.62 0.78 17.02
CA ASN A 307 18.05 0.46 17.11
C ASN A 307 18.84 1.04 15.91
N ALA A 308 18.22 1.84 15.04
CA ALA A 308 18.89 2.41 13.89
C ALA A 308 20.08 3.28 14.31
N PRO A 309 21.19 3.27 13.54
CA PRO A 309 22.42 3.99 13.92
C PRO A 309 22.24 5.50 13.97
N ASP A 310 21.29 6.04 13.20
CA ASP A 310 21.04 7.48 13.08
C ASP A 310 19.57 7.79 12.81
N LEU A 311 19.23 9.09 12.87
CA LEU A 311 17.88 9.59 12.69
C LEU A 311 17.34 9.33 11.27
N PHE A 312 18.18 9.42 10.24
CA PHE A 312 17.75 9.18 8.87
C PHE A 312 17.32 7.72 8.67
N GLY A 313 18.13 6.77 9.13
CA GLY A 313 17.80 5.35 9.11
C GLY A 313 16.52 5.04 9.89
N ALA A 314 16.36 5.60 11.10
CA ALA A 314 15.16 5.45 11.89
C ALA A 314 13.92 5.97 11.16
N MET A 315 13.97 7.18 10.61
CA MET A 315 12.86 7.79 9.88
C MET A 315 12.53 7.04 8.59
N LEU A 316 13.54 6.52 7.90
CA LEU A 316 13.36 5.70 6.71
C LEU A 316 12.54 4.44 7.02
N VAL A 317 12.92 3.72 8.08
CA VAL A 317 12.20 2.51 8.52
C VAL A 317 10.78 2.85 8.99
N VAL A 318 10.60 3.95 9.73
CA VAL A 318 9.27 4.43 10.14
C VAL A 318 8.38 4.74 8.92
N GLY A 319 8.94 5.36 7.88
CA GLY A 319 8.20 5.65 6.65
C GLY A 319 7.74 4.39 5.93
N VAL A 320 8.62 3.40 5.77
CA VAL A 320 8.29 2.10 5.15
C VAL A 320 7.26 1.34 5.99
N MET A 321 7.45 1.30 7.31
CA MET A 321 6.50 0.69 8.24
C MET A 321 5.13 1.34 8.12
N GLY A 322 5.08 2.65 8.06
CA GLY A 322 3.83 3.42 7.89
C GLY A 322 3.14 3.14 6.56
N HIS A 323 3.89 3.06 5.46
CA HIS A 323 3.35 2.70 4.15
C HIS A 323 2.67 1.34 4.20
N ILE A 324 3.36 0.30 4.64
CA ILE A 324 2.83 -1.07 4.70
C ILE A 324 1.63 -1.15 5.64
N ALA A 325 1.71 -0.53 6.82
CA ALA A 325 0.63 -0.54 7.79
C ALA A 325 -0.64 0.14 7.25
N ILE A 326 -0.52 1.34 6.70
CA ILE A 326 -1.66 2.10 6.16
C ILE A 326 -2.27 1.34 4.99
N GLN A 327 -1.46 0.82 4.08
CA GLN A 327 -1.95 0.10 2.91
C GLN A 327 -2.69 -1.20 3.30
N ALA A 328 -2.17 -1.98 4.25
CA ALA A 328 -2.82 -3.20 4.74
C ALA A 328 -4.14 -2.88 5.47
N ILE A 329 -4.14 -1.89 6.37
CA ILE A 329 -5.34 -1.47 7.11
C ILE A 329 -6.42 -0.98 6.14
N LEU A 330 -6.07 -0.14 5.18
CA LEU A 330 -7.02 0.39 4.20
C LEU A 330 -7.60 -0.72 3.30
N ASN A 331 -6.78 -1.69 2.85
CA ASN A 331 -7.30 -2.82 2.09
C ASN A 331 -8.33 -3.62 2.90
N ILE A 332 -7.98 -4.02 4.12
CA ILE A 332 -8.89 -4.79 4.99
C ILE A 332 -10.17 -3.99 5.28
N ALA A 333 -10.05 -2.68 5.55
CA ALA A 333 -11.21 -1.82 5.80
C ALA A 333 -12.13 -1.67 4.57
N VAL A 334 -11.58 -1.64 3.35
CA VAL A 334 -12.36 -1.64 2.10
C VAL A 334 -13.08 -2.96 1.92
N VAL A 335 -12.36 -4.08 2.04
CA VAL A 335 -12.91 -5.42 1.81
C VAL A 335 -14.01 -5.78 2.81
N THR A 336 -13.90 -5.29 4.06
CA THR A 336 -14.92 -5.45 5.10
C THR A 336 -16.05 -4.40 5.02
N ASN A 337 -16.07 -3.57 3.99
CA ASN A 337 -17.01 -2.45 3.84
C ASN A 337 -17.02 -1.44 4.99
N SER A 338 -15.92 -1.34 5.75
CA SER A 338 -15.77 -0.32 6.80
C SER A 338 -15.54 1.08 6.23
N ILE A 339 -14.97 1.16 5.03
CA ILE A 339 -14.77 2.40 4.24
C ILE A 339 -15.17 2.17 2.79
N PRO A 340 -15.46 3.25 2.01
CA PRO A 340 -15.78 3.12 0.59
C PRO A 340 -14.67 2.43 -0.20
N ASN A 341 -15.03 1.68 -1.25
CA ASN A 341 -14.06 1.01 -2.10
C ASN A 341 -13.11 1.99 -2.79
N THR A 342 -11.82 1.81 -2.58
CA THR A 342 -10.74 2.66 -3.06
C THR A 342 -9.77 1.95 -4.00
N GLY A 343 -9.85 0.62 -4.15
CA GLY A 343 -8.99 -0.16 -5.05
C GLY A 343 -7.53 -0.25 -4.57
N ILE A 344 -7.32 -0.46 -3.27
CA ILE A 344 -5.98 -0.63 -2.67
C ILE A 344 -5.63 -2.11 -2.60
N SER A 345 -4.45 -2.49 -3.09
CA SER A 345 -3.94 -3.86 -2.99
C SER A 345 -3.40 -4.18 -1.60
N LEU A 346 -3.49 -5.45 -1.17
CA LEU A 346 -2.87 -5.93 0.07
C LEU A 346 -1.36 -6.13 -0.13
N PRO A 347 -0.48 -5.50 0.67
CA PRO A 347 0.96 -5.57 0.47
C PRO A 347 1.49 -7.02 0.41
N PHE A 348 2.39 -7.31 -0.52
CA PHE A 348 3.05 -8.61 -0.76
C PHE A 348 2.14 -9.75 -1.20
N ILE A 349 0.84 -9.70 -0.95
CA ILE A 349 -0.11 -10.78 -1.20
C ILE A 349 -0.88 -10.57 -2.50
N SER A 350 -1.39 -9.35 -2.75
CA SER A 350 -2.16 -9.05 -3.96
C SER A 350 -1.33 -9.10 -5.24
N TYR A 351 -2.01 -9.42 -6.34
CA TYR A 351 -1.41 -9.29 -7.66
C TYR A 351 -1.10 -7.80 -7.98
N GLY A 352 0.14 -7.54 -8.34
CA GLY A 352 0.59 -6.21 -8.72
C GLY A 352 2.11 -6.16 -8.89
N GLY A 353 2.59 -6.31 -10.13
CA GLY A 353 4.02 -6.41 -10.41
C GLY A 353 4.83 -5.19 -9.95
N SER A 354 4.39 -3.97 -10.30
CA SER A 354 5.10 -2.75 -9.89
C SER A 354 5.02 -2.52 -8.39
N SER A 355 3.87 -2.76 -7.76
CA SER A 355 3.72 -2.62 -6.30
C SER A 355 4.66 -3.57 -5.55
N ALA A 356 4.74 -4.83 -5.97
CA ALA A 356 5.66 -5.80 -5.38
C ALA A 356 7.12 -5.37 -5.50
N LEU A 357 7.53 -4.82 -6.66
CA LEU A 357 8.91 -4.34 -6.87
C LEU A 357 9.27 -3.20 -5.92
N PHE A 358 8.40 -2.19 -5.77
CA PHE A 358 8.67 -1.05 -4.90
C PHE A 358 8.59 -1.42 -3.41
N LEU A 359 7.64 -2.26 -3.00
CA LEU A 359 7.58 -2.77 -1.64
C LEU A 359 8.85 -3.57 -1.28
N LEU A 360 9.34 -4.40 -2.19
CA LEU A 360 10.59 -5.14 -1.97
C LEU A 360 11.81 -4.22 -1.96
N ALA A 361 11.83 -3.16 -2.77
CA ALA A 361 12.85 -2.12 -2.68
C ALA A 361 12.84 -1.41 -1.31
N GLU A 362 11.67 -1.10 -0.79
CA GLU A 362 11.49 -0.53 0.56
C GLU A 362 12.01 -1.48 1.65
N ILE A 363 11.69 -2.78 1.56
CA ILE A 363 12.25 -3.79 2.48
C ILE A 363 13.77 -3.85 2.36
N GLY A 364 14.33 -3.72 1.14
CA GLY A 364 15.76 -3.62 0.90
C GLY A 364 16.40 -2.44 1.65
N LEU A 365 15.74 -1.28 1.67
CA LEU A 365 16.19 -0.12 2.45
C LEU A 365 16.15 -0.42 3.96
N VAL A 366 15.09 -1.05 4.46
CA VAL A 366 14.99 -1.45 5.88
C VAL A 366 16.11 -2.43 6.25
N LEU A 367 16.38 -3.42 5.41
CA LEU A 367 17.50 -4.36 5.62
C LEU A 367 18.86 -3.67 5.55
N SER A 368 19.03 -2.64 4.70
CA SER A 368 20.22 -1.83 4.64
C SER A 368 20.47 -1.07 5.95
N VAL A 369 19.42 -0.58 6.60
CA VAL A 369 19.51 0.02 7.95
C VAL A 369 19.86 -1.05 8.98
N ALA A 370 19.13 -2.17 8.98
CA ALA A 370 19.34 -3.28 9.93
C ALA A 370 20.78 -3.79 9.93
N ARG A 371 21.39 -3.98 8.74
CA ARG A 371 22.78 -4.44 8.59
C ARG A 371 23.82 -3.50 9.18
N ARG A 372 23.49 -2.28 9.53
CA ARG A 372 24.41 -1.28 10.11
C ARG A 372 24.16 -1.03 11.58
N ILE A 373 23.23 -1.77 12.18
CA ILE A 373 23.07 -1.79 13.63
C ILE A 373 24.26 -2.55 14.21
N GLN A 374 25.03 -1.88 15.06
CA GLN A 374 26.12 -2.51 15.80
C GLN A 374 25.54 -3.23 17.01
N LEU A 375 25.76 -4.54 17.09
CA LEU A 375 25.48 -5.29 18.32
C LEU A 375 26.45 -4.78 19.40
N LYS A 376 25.94 -4.03 20.36
CA LYS A 376 26.70 -3.77 21.59
C LYS A 376 26.78 -5.11 22.31
N GLU A 377 27.99 -5.57 22.57
CA GLU A 377 28.21 -6.68 23.50
C GLU A 377 27.49 -6.33 24.81
N LEU A 378 26.56 -7.20 25.20
CA LEU A 378 25.85 -7.12 26.49
C LEU A 378 26.80 -7.55 27.60
#